data_de2cded14a3bb1635dd51bee65e325b4
#
_entry.id   de2cded14a3bb1635dd51bee65e325b4
#
_cell.length_a   1.000
_cell.length_b   1.000
_cell.length_c   1.000
_cell.angle_alpha   90.00
_cell.angle_beta   90.00
_cell.angle_gamma   90.00
#
_symmetry.space_group_name_H-M   'P 1'
#
loop_
_entity.id
_entity.type
_entity.pdbx_description
1 polymer ?
#
loop_
_entity_poly.entity_id
_entity_poly.type
_entity_poly.pdbx_seq_one_letter_code
_entity_poly.pdbx_strand_id
1 'polypeptide(L)'
;MYWQERSAIAVILLLLWLPFSGEVCAQFSPQGLQRLRQVTVLIESGSDRCSGVLISAGGLIATAAHGVHADAGAVRVHLANGLVQSAMILGRDESGDTALLRLQRAENSGDLVCVPLREPGREMLDGSVVFAAGFPARESIGSGAVLRTGLVKSAVANVVRTTCSLTVGDSGGPLLDGEGRLVGLHRRIGAGAESNLHTSLTSLRGLVQRASVKLTDLPAESTSTAIVVGAGGGRPNGEIVRPLLASQLQVAMVDGGEVFGEQRLRGWLLTETLLALRLSAVEPGGEYAVTDRGKVRWRLKPVRQSFGLDLAIYELTKGINEVVGAAGVRPIEWREQPLQLFEQVHGVNGAGVGDEMLVSAGGLVSRLDWREPAVRAVLGAELEEFDEGEGQRLRVLRTVPNSPAALQLEAGDELRGVEGVGVESRVQFGELLRQRQPGDWLGLDVRRGGQQRRVKLKLGWDPAELFERSEYLDGRSGPVSDRRTGFAGVVQHDVPVIPDECLQLLVDWQGLPVGLTISRRARESSLAISARALQQLANAGLDSQ
;
A
#
# COMPACT_ATOMS: atom_id res chain seq x y z
N MET A 1 31.65 -31.92 -53.55
CA MET A 1 30.96 -30.63 -53.47
C MET A 1 29.51 -30.85 -52.99
N TYR A 2 29.33 -31.61 -51.87
CA TYR A 2 27.99 -32.00 -51.32
C TYR A 2 27.93 -32.08 -49.79
N TRP A 3 28.86 -31.40 -49.10
CA TRP A 3 28.95 -31.47 -47.64
C TRP A 3 28.96 -30.12 -46.92
N GLN A 4 28.72 -28.99 -47.61
CA GLN A 4 28.71 -27.65 -46.99
C GLN A 4 27.33 -27.03 -46.81
N GLU A 5 26.27 -27.60 -47.39
CA GLU A 5 24.90 -26.99 -47.24
C GLU A 5 24.07 -27.58 -46.12
N ARG A 6 24.50 -28.67 -45.44
CA ARG A 6 23.74 -29.21 -44.29
C ARG A 6 24.06 -28.57 -42.95
N SER A 7 25.17 -27.84 -42.84
CA SER A 7 25.55 -27.17 -41.58
C SER A 7 24.85 -25.83 -41.38
N ALA A 8 24.43 -25.14 -42.42
CA ALA A 8 23.75 -23.85 -42.30
C ALA A 8 22.27 -23.99 -41.90
N ILE A 9 21.60 -25.05 -42.34
CA ILE A 9 20.19 -25.31 -42.00
C ILE A 9 20.02 -25.81 -40.56
N ALA A 10 21.00 -26.54 -40.02
CA ALA A 10 20.97 -27.01 -38.65
C ALA A 10 21.20 -25.87 -37.62
N VAL A 11 21.96 -24.84 -37.98
CA VAL A 11 22.18 -23.67 -37.11
C VAL A 11 20.96 -22.72 -37.13
N ILE A 12 20.26 -22.62 -38.25
CA ILE A 12 19.03 -21.79 -38.33
C ILE A 12 17.85 -22.47 -37.63
N LEU A 13 17.79 -23.80 -37.60
CA LEU A 13 16.75 -24.55 -36.84
C LEU A 13 17.04 -24.64 -35.34
N LEU A 14 18.31 -24.53 -34.90
CA LEU A 14 18.64 -24.45 -33.48
C LEU A 14 18.39 -23.06 -32.87
N LEU A 15 18.36 -22.00 -33.67
CA LEU A 15 17.99 -20.66 -33.23
C LEU A 15 16.47 -20.44 -33.14
N LEU A 16 15.66 -21.35 -33.71
CA LEU A 16 14.19 -21.30 -33.61
C LEU A 16 13.62 -22.14 -32.45
N TRP A 17 14.47 -22.79 -31.66
CA TRP A 17 14.09 -23.61 -30.49
C TRP A 17 14.73 -23.11 -29.20
N LEU A 18 15.00 -21.81 -29.08
CA LEU A 18 15.11 -21.20 -27.77
C LEU A 18 13.68 -21.07 -27.23
N PRO A 19 13.37 -21.63 -26.07
CA PRO A 19 12.09 -21.38 -25.45
C PRO A 19 12.03 -19.88 -25.15
N PHE A 20 11.23 -19.14 -25.90
CA PHE A 20 10.75 -17.81 -25.54
C PHE A 20 9.78 -17.98 -24.36
N SER A 21 10.30 -18.44 -23.23
CA SER A 21 9.61 -18.44 -21.93
C SER A 21 10.13 -17.31 -21.07
N GLY A 22 10.41 -16.15 -21.66
CA GLY A 22 10.50 -14.90 -20.94
C GLY A 22 9.11 -14.27 -20.99
N GLU A 23 8.37 -14.25 -19.91
CA GLU A 23 7.24 -13.34 -19.77
C GLU A 23 7.76 -11.93 -20.04
N VAL A 24 7.35 -11.40 -21.21
CA VAL A 24 7.67 -10.04 -21.61
C VAL A 24 6.87 -9.12 -20.72
N CYS A 25 7.46 -8.62 -19.66
CA CYS A 25 6.83 -7.57 -18.87
C CYS A 25 7.12 -6.19 -19.48
N ALA A 26 6.14 -5.35 -19.33
CA ALA A 26 6.11 -4.02 -19.87
C ALA A 26 6.97 -3.07 -19.01
N GLN A 27 7.85 -2.32 -19.63
CA GLN A 27 8.51 -1.19 -18.98
C GLN A 27 7.57 0.00 -18.98
N PHE A 28 7.41 0.66 -17.82
CA PHE A 28 6.50 1.79 -17.67
C PHE A 28 7.22 3.12 -17.91
N SER A 29 6.54 4.02 -18.64
CA SER A 29 7.00 5.36 -18.89
C SER A 29 6.67 6.29 -17.72
N PRO A 30 7.63 6.88 -17.04
CA PRO A 30 7.36 7.89 -16.03
C PRO A 30 6.54 9.08 -16.57
N GLN A 31 6.77 9.46 -17.83
CA GLN A 31 6.01 10.54 -18.49
C GLN A 31 4.55 10.16 -18.71
N GLY A 32 4.27 8.93 -19.17
CA GLY A 32 2.91 8.43 -19.34
C GLY A 32 2.16 8.37 -18.00
N LEU A 33 2.81 7.88 -16.95
CA LEU A 33 2.24 7.82 -15.59
C LEU A 33 2.05 9.22 -14.99
N GLN A 34 3.00 10.14 -15.21
CA GLN A 34 2.83 11.54 -14.80
C GLN A 34 1.66 12.20 -15.54
N ARG A 35 1.47 11.92 -16.83
CA ARG A 35 0.31 12.41 -17.58
C ARG A 35 -1.00 11.87 -17.00
N LEU A 36 -1.07 10.56 -16.69
CA LEU A 36 -2.24 9.97 -16.01
C LEU A 36 -2.57 10.73 -14.72
N ARG A 37 -1.57 11.05 -13.92
CA ARG A 37 -1.76 11.84 -12.70
C ARG A 37 -2.26 13.26 -12.98
N GLN A 38 -1.76 13.92 -14.03
CA GLN A 38 -2.12 15.29 -14.41
C GLN A 38 -3.56 15.41 -14.93
N VAL A 39 -4.05 14.39 -15.65
CA VAL A 39 -5.40 14.41 -16.21
C VAL A 39 -6.48 13.99 -15.22
N THR A 40 -6.09 13.39 -14.10
CA THR A 40 -7.00 12.95 -13.04
C THR A 40 -7.33 14.12 -12.14
N VAL A 41 -8.61 14.37 -11.91
CA VAL A 41 -9.12 15.50 -11.11
C VAL A 41 -9.93 15.00 -9.92
N LEU A 42 -9.89 15.74 -8.80
CA LEU A 42 -10.80 15.55 -7.68
C LEU A 42 -12.02 16.44 -7.89
N ILE A 43 -13.21 15.86 -7.69
CA ILE A 43 -14.50 16.53 -7.85
C ILE A 43 -15.20 16.55 -6.48
N GLU A 44 -15.69 17.72 -6.09
CA GLU A 44 -16.55 17.92 -4.92
C GLU A 44 -17.95 18.34 -5.39
N SER A 45 -18.97 17.59 -4.99
CA SER A 45 -20.38 17.82 -5.34
C SER A 45 -21.22 17.70 -4.07
N GLY A 46 -21.58 18.84 -3.47
CA GLY A 46 -22.17 18.86 -2.13
C GLY A 46 -21.19 18.40 -1.08
N SER A 47 -21.56 17.37 -0.31
CA SER A 47 -20.71 16.73 0.69
C SER A 47 -19.83 15.61 0.10
N ASP A 48 -20.11 15.19 -1.12
CA ASP A 48 -19.46 14.03 -1.73
C ASP A 48 -18.21 14.39 -2.50
N ARG A 49 -17.24 13.47 -2.49
CA ARG A 49 -16.03 13.55 -3.26
C ARG A 49 -15.92 12.35 -4.20
N CYS A 50 -15.52 12.63 -5.43
CA CYS A 50 -15.23 11.60 -6.41
C CYS A 50 -14.07 12.03 -7.31
N SER A 51 -13.68 11.16 -8.21
CA SER A 51 -12.64 11.42 -9.19
C SER A 51 -13.22 11.71 -10.57
N GLY A 52 -12.42 12.28 -11.44
CA GLY A 52 -12.78 12.50 -12.84
C GLY A 52 -11.55 12.54 -13.71
N VAL A 53 -11.76 12.66 -15.01
CA VAL A 53 -10.68 12.73 -16.00
C VAL A 53 -10.93 13.82 -17.02
N LEU A 54 -9.89 14.62 -17.29
CA LEU A 54 -9.88 15.62 -18.36
C LEU A 54 -9.79 14.93 -19.73
N ILE A 55 -10.81 15.11 -20.56
CA ILE A 55 -10.92 14.52 -21.89
C ILE A 55 -10.83 15.54 -23.02
N SER A 56 -10.69 16.83 -22.71
CA SER A 56 -10.38 17.86 -23.72
C SER A 56 -9.53 18.98 -23.14
N ALA A 57 -8.73 19.62 -23.97
CA ALA A 57 -7.96 20.81 -23.62
C ALA A 57 -8.85 22.00 -23.21
N GLY A 58 -10.07 22.05 -23.70
CA GLY A 58 -11.09 23.02 -23.34
C GLY A 58 -11.80 22.78 -21.99
N GLY A 59 -11.40 21.76 -21.23
CA GLY A 59 -11.89 21.50 -19.89
C GLY A 59 -13.17 20.65 -19.80
N LEU A 60 -13.37 19.73 -20.74
CA LEU A 60 -14.35 18.66 -20.56
C LEU A 60 -13.82 17.60 -19.61
N ILE A 61 -14.68 17.15 -18.70
CA ILE A 61 -14.37 16.13 -17.69
C ILE A 61 -15.39 15.03 -17.78
N ALA A 62 -14.92 13.79 -17.82
CA ALA A 62 -15.75 12.62 -17.60
C ALA A 62 -15.63 12.13 -16.15
N THR A 63 -16.76 11.70 -15.55
CA THR A 63 -16.82 11.17 -14.18
C THR A 63 -17.98 10.18 -14.03
N ALA A 64 -18.15 9.59 -12.84
CA ALA A 64 -19.30 8.74 -12.52
C ALA A 64 -20.55 9.57 -12.23
N ALA A 65 -21.72 9.13 -12.69
CA ALA A 65 -22.97 9.84 -12.46
C ALA A 65 -23.38 9.88 -10.97
N HIS A 66 -23.13 8.78 -10.24
CA HIS A 66 -23.43 8.72 -8.81
C HIS A 66 -22.54 9.62 -7.95
N GLY A 67 -21.39 10.11 -8.46
CA GLY A 67 -20.47 11.00 -7.76
C GLY A 67 -20.80 12.49 -7.92
N VAL A 68 -21.77 12.87 -8.75
CA VAL A 68 -22.19 14.26 -8.97
C VAL A 68 -23.71 14.39 -8.88
N HIS A 69 -24.17 15.34 -8.07
CA HIS A 69 -25.59 15.53 -7.80
C HIS A 69 -26.14 16.70 -8.61
N ALA A 70 -27.28 16.48 -9.28
CA ALA A 70 -27.93 17.53 -10.08
C ALA A 70 -28.29 18.78 -9.26
N ASP A 71 -28.60 18.57 -7.98
CA ASP A 71 -29.09 19.61 -7.06
C ASP A 71 -27.96 20.23 -6.22
N ALA A 72 -26.70 19.83 -6.42
CA ALA A 72 -25.58 20.21 -5.55
C ALA A 72 -25.09 21.66 -5.74
N GLY A 73 -25.74 22.46 -6.56
CA GLY A 73 -25.24 23.82 -6.88
C GLY A 73 -23.95 23.75 -7.73
N ALA A 74 -22.91 24.46 -7.32
CA ALA A 74 -21.65 24.48 -8.07
C ALA A 74 -20.82 23.23 -7.75
N VAL A 75 -20.45 22.46 -8.78
CA VAL A 75 -19.46 21.39 -8.70
C VAL A 75 -18.06 22.03 -8.68
N ARG A 76 -17.23 21.71 -7.70
CA ARG A 76 -15.83 22.16 -7.63
C ARG A 76 -14.89 21.09 -8.12
N VAL A 77 -13.92 21.48 -8.92
CA VAL A 77 -12.92 20.59 -9.50
C VAL A 77 -11.53 21.07 -9.12
N HIS A 78 -10.76 20.16 -8.49
CA HIS A 78 -9.37 20.39 -8.13
C HIS A 78 -8.48 19.78 -9.23
N LEU A 79 -7.72 20.63 -9.88
CA LEU A 79 -6.78 20.25 -10.92
C LEU A 79 -5.42 19.85 -10.33
N ALA A 80 -4.67 19.05 -11.05
CA ALA A 80 -3.34 18.57 -10.60
C ALA A 80 -2.32 19.70 -10.36
N ASN A 81 -2.51 20.87 -10.95
CA ASN A 81 -1.68 22.06 -10.72
C ASN A 81 -2.08 22.87 -9.47
N GLY A 82 -3.02 22.36 -8.65
CA GLY A 82 -3.49 22.99 -7.44
C GLY A 82 -4.62 24.02 -7.64
N LEU A 83 -5.01 24.33 -8.86
CA LEU A 83 -6.14 25.23 -9.12
C LEU A 83 -7.47 24.53 -8.83
N VAL A 84 -8.41 25.32 -8.25
CA VAL A 84 -9.79 24.89 -8.02
C VAL A 84 -10.71 25.72 -8.92
N GLN A 85 -11.53 25.03 -9.71
CA GLN A 85 -12.45 25.66 -10.66
C GLN A 85 -13.87 25.11 -10.50
N SER A 86 -14.87 25.93 -10.79
CA SER A 86 -16.26 25.48 -10.88
C SER A 86 -16.49 24.77 -12.20
N ALA A 87 -17.40 23.80 -12.20
CA ALA A 87 -17.83 23.09 -13.40
C ALA A 87 -19.36 23.03 -13.47
N MET A 88 -19.87 22.95 -14.71
CA MET A 88 -21.27 22.71 -15.02
C MET A 88 -21.46 21.26 -15.48
N ILE A 89 -22.56 20.64 -15.07
CA ILE A 89 -22.98 19.33 -15.55
C ILE A 89 -23.64 19.53 -16.94
N LEU A 90 -23.02 18.95 -17.98
CA LEU A 90 -23.58 18.96 -19.32
C LEU A 90 -24.56 17.82 -19.55
N GLY A 91 -24.41 16.72 -18.86
CA GLY A 91 -25.28 15.57 -18.95
C GLY A 91 -24.89 14.44 -18.02
N ARG A 92 -25.87 13.58 -17.73
CA ARG A 92 -25.72 12.39 -16.89
C ARG A 92 -26.42 11.21 -17.56
N ASP A 93 -25.86 10.04 -17.38
CA ASP A 93 -26.42 8.77 -17.77
C ASP A 93 -26.34 7.81 -16.57
N GLU A 94 -27.46 7.69 -15.86
CA GLU A 94 -27.56 6.86 -14.64
C GLU A 94 -27.36 5.38 -14.95
N SER A 95 -27.84 4.91 -16.11
CA SER A 95 -27.74 3.51 -16.50
C SER A 95 -26.31 3.09 -16.79
N GLY A 96 -25.56 3.98 -17.44
CA GLY A 96 -24.14 3.82 -17.72
C GLY A 96 -23.24 4.36 -16.62
N ASP A 97 -23.82 4.94 -15.55
CA ASP A 97 -23.09 5.55 -14.43
C ASP A 97 -21.98 6.51 -14.92
N THR A 98 -22.34 7.41 -15.82
CA THR A 98 -21.40 8.36 -16.45
C THR A 98 -21.98 9.78 -16.43
N ALA A 99 -21.14 10.76 -16.12
CA ALA A 99 -21.49 12.18 -16.25
C ALA A 99 -20.41 12.92 -17.03
N LEU A 100 -20.86 13.99 -17.72
CA LEU A 100 -20.01 14.90 -18.49
C LEU A 100 -20.10 16.28 -17.86
N LEU A 101 -18.96 16.85 -17.51
CA LEU A 101 -18.86 18.19 -16.92
C LEU A 101 -18.04 19.10 -17.84
N ARG A 102 -18.24 20.42 -17.71
CA ARG A 102 -17.41 21.44 -18.35
C ARG A 102 -16.93 22.46 -17.33
N LEU A 103 -15.62 22.66 -17.25
CA LEU A 103 -15.03 23.71 -16.41
C LEU A 103 -15.50 25.09 -16.86
N GLN A 104 -15.80 25.94 -15.91
CA GLN A 104 -16.06 27.37 -16.12
C GLN A 104 -14.71 28.09 -16.12
N ARG A 105 -14.15 28.33 -17.31
CA ARG A 105 -12.83 28.89 -17.50
C ARG A 105 -12.88 30.28 -18.10
N ALA A 106 -11.91 31.12 -17.77
CA ALA A 106 -11.72 32.38 -18.47
C ALA A 106 -11.30 32.13 -19.94
N GLU A 107 -11.72 33.01 -20.84
CA GLU A 107 -11.50 32.85 -22.31
C GLU A 107 -10.03 32.66 -22.70
N ASN A 108 -9.08 33.21 -21.96
CA ASN A 108 -7.64 33.12 -22.22
C ASN A 108 -6.90 32.11 -21.34
N SER A 109 -7.60 31.15 -20.73
CA SER A 109 -6.94 30.07 -20.00
C SER A 109 -6.18 29.16 -20.97
N GLY A 110 -4.91 28.87 -20.71
CA GLY A 110 -4.11 27.96 -21.53
C GLY A 110 -4.71 26.55 -21.63
N ASP A 111 -4.28 25.74 -22.57
CA ASP A 111 -4.75 24.39 -22.77
C ASP A 111 -4.45 23.48 -21.58
N LEU A 112 -5.41 22.63 -21.24
CA LEU A 112 -5.27 21.63 -20.20
C LEU A 112 -4.72 20.32 -20.79
N VAL A 113 -3.90 19.64 -20.00
CA VAL A 113 -3.49 18.26 -20.32
C VAL A 113 -4.73 17.36 -20.25
N CYS A 114 -4.97 16.57 -21.29
CA CYS A 114 -6.13 15.69 -21.41
C CYS A 114 -5.73 14.35 -22.04
N VAL A 115 -6.61 13.36 -21.96
CA VAL A 115 -6.39 12.03 -22.55
C VAL A 115 -7.31 11.79 -23.75
N PRO A 116 -6.84 11.11 -24.80
CA PRO A 116 -7.70 10.66 -25.88
C PRO A 116 -8.56 9.48 -25.42
N LEU A 117 -9.72 9.36 -26.01
CA LEU A 117 -10.57 8.20 -25.89
C LEU A 117 -10.08 7.10 -26.84
N ARG A 118 -9.98 5.86 -26.36
CA ARG A 118 -9.71 4.72 -27.23
C ARG A 118 -10.83 4.57 -28.28
N GLU A 119 -10.47 4.31 -29.54
CA GLU A 119 -11.43 4.17 -30.62
C GLU A 119 -12.38 2.96 -30.44
N PRO A 120 -13.63 3.05 -30.93
CA PRO A 120 -14.55 1.92 -30.94
C PRO A 120 -14.00 0.75 -31.76
N GLY A 121 -14.43 -0.47 -31.42
CA GLY A 121 -14.08 -1.68 -32.18
C GLY A 121 -12.72 -2.30 -31.88
N ARG A 122 -11.89 -1.66 -31.06
CA ARG A 122 -10.71 -2.30 -30.47
C ARG A 122 -11.09 -2.93 -29.13
N GLU A 123 -11.22 -4.23 -29.07
CA GLU A 123 -11.53 -4.93 -27.83
C GLU A 123 -10.32 -4.90 -26.87
N MET A 124 -10.63 -4.82 -25.57
CA MET A 124 -9.63 -5.03 -24.52
C MET A 124 -9.47 -6.54 -24.34
N LEU A 125 -8.26 -7.04 -24.50
CA LEU A 125 -7.96 -8.44 -24.29
C LEU A 125 -7.81 -8.74 -22.79
N ASP A 126 -8.29 -9.90 -22.37
CA ASP A 126 -8.03 -10.40 -21.02
C ASP A 126 -6.50 -10.51 -20.80
N GLY A 127 -6.05 -10.15 -19.61
CA GLY A 127 -4.64 -10.07 -19.30
C GLY A 127 -3.93 -8.79 -19.75
N SER A 128 -4.58 -7.89 -20.50
CA SER A 128 -3.98 -6.59 -20.85
C SER A 128 -3.70 -5.77 -19.60
N VAL A 129 -2.50 -5.15 -19.55
CA VAL A 129 -2.12 -4.23 -18.47
C VAL A 129 -2.91 -2.94 -18.61
N VAL A 130 -3.46 -2.47 -17.48
CA VAL A 130 -4.22 -1.22 -17.38
C VAL A 130 -3.77 -0.43 -16.16
N PHE A 131 -4.01 0.88 -16.22
CA PHE A 131 -3.62 1.85 -15.20
C PHE A 131 -4.83 2.62 -14.73
N ALA A 132 -5.00 2.67 -13.41
CA ALA A 132 -6.06 3.38 -12.73
C ALA A 132 -5.49 4.59 -11.98
N ALA A 133 -6.25 5.68 -11.90
CA ALA A 133 -5.93 6.78 -11.03
C ALA A 133 -7.19 7.34 -10.37
N GLY A 134 -7.06 7.79 -9.12
CA GLY A 134 -8.17 8.37 -8.39
C GLY A 134 -7.73 9.07 -7.11
N PHE A 135 -8.71 9.63 -6.42
CA PHE A 135 -8.53 10.33 -5.15
C PHE A 135 -9.28 9.56 -4.05
N PRO A 136 -8.62 8.61 -3.37
CA PRO A 136 -9.23 7.92 -2.23
C PRO A 136 -9.78 8.92 -1.22
N ALA A 137 -11.00 8.69 -0.71
CA ALA A 137 -11.69 9.62 0.20
C ALA A 137 -10.91 9.89 1.49
N ARG A 138 -10.07 8.94 1.92
CA ARG A 138 -9.18 9.08 3.08
C ARG A 138 -7.99 10.02 2.85
N GLU A 139 -7.69 10.33 1.60
CA GLU A 139 -6.57 11.20 1.26
C GLU A 139 -6.92 12.66 1.44
N SER A 140 -5.97 13.46 1.90
CA SER A 140 -6.14 14.90 2.00
C SER A 140 -6.19 15.55 0.60
N ILE A 141 -6.97 16.60 0.48
CA ILE A 141 -6.98 17.44 -0.72
C ILE A 141 -5.56 17.97 -0.94
N GLY A 142 -5.03 17.81 -2.15
CA GLY A 142 -3.67 18.25 -2.49
C GLY A 142 -2.61 17.13 -2.47
N SER A 143 -2.94 15.94 -1.95
CA SER A 143 -1.98 14.80 -2.00
C SER A 143 -1.71 14.28 -3.42
N GLY A 144 -2.50 14.72 -4.41
CA GLY A 144 -2.45 14.24 -5.78
C GLY A 144 -3.11 12.86 -5.97
N ALA A 145 -3.45 12.53 -7.20
CA ALA A 145 -4.05 11.24 -7.52
C ALA A 145 -3.13 10.07 -7.18
N VAL A 146 -3.70 9.01 -6.64
CA VAL A 146 -3.02 7.73 -6.39
C VAL A 146 -3.14 6.87 -7.65
N LEU A 147 -2.00 6.40 -8.15
CA LEU A 147 -1.92 5.56 -9.33
C LEU A 147 -1.82 4.09 -8.93
N ARG A 148 -2.39 3.22 -9.75
CA ARG A 148 -2.39 1.78 -9.55
C ARG A 148 -2.28 1.09 -10.89
N THR A 149 -1.72 -0.10 -10.89
CA THR A 149 -1.68 -0.96 -12.07
C THR A 149 -2.52 -2.22 -11.86
N GLY A 150 -2.94 -2.84 -12.93
CA GLY A 150 -3.69 -4.08 -12.88
C GLY A 150 -3.87 -4.71 -14.26
N LEU A 151 -4.62 -5.80 -14.28
CA LEU A 151 -4.89 -6.56 -15.49
C LEU A 151 -6.40 -6.56 -15.79
N VAL A 152 -6.74 -6.55 -17.05
CA VAL A 152 -8.12 -6.82 -17.51
C VAL A 152 -8.44 -8.28 -17.23
N LYS A 153 -9.58 -8.51 -16.57
CA LYS A 153 -10.13 -9.86 -16.33
C LYS A 153 -11.23 -10.21 -17.31
N SER A 154 -11.99 -9.21 -17.74
CA SER A 154 -12.97 -9.33 -18.82
C SER A 154 -13.41 -7.95 -19.28
N ALA A 155 -13.77 -7.84 -20.55
CA ALA A 155 -14.39 -6.65 -21.12
C ALA A 155 -15.64 -7.10 -21.89
N VAL A 156 -16.82 -6.92 -21.30
CA VAL A 156 -18.09 -7.37 -21.89
C VAL A 156 -19.08 -6.21 -21.91
N ALA A 157 -19.67 -5.96 -23.07
CA ALA A 157 -20.66 -4.91 -23.31
C ALA A 157 -20.20 -3.55 -22.76
N ASN A 158 -20.84 -3.05 -21.69
CA ASN A 158 -20.56 -1.73 -21.13
C ASN A 158 -19.70 -1.78 -19.85
N VAL A 159 -19.09 -2.92 -19.53
CA VAL A 159 -18.34 -3.12 -18.29
C VAL A 159 -16.96 -3.71 -18.57
N VAL A 160 -15.94 -3.09 -18.02
CA VAL A 160 -14.57 -3.63 -17.94
C VAL A 160 -14.32 -4.05 -16.50
N ARG A 161 -13.88 -5.29 -16.30
CA ARG A 161 -13.47 -5.81 -14.99
C ARG A 161 -11.96 -5.91 -14.93
N THR A 162 -11.37 -5.42 -13.83
CA THR A 162 -9.91 -5.42 -13.66
C THR A 162 -9.48 -5.82 -12.26
N THR A 163 -8.18 -6.09 -12.10
CA THR A 163 -7.53 -6.26 -10.81
C THR A 163 -7.09 -4.93 -10.18
N CYS A 164 -7.23 -3.78 -10.86
CA CYS A 164 -6.92 -2.48 -10.26
C CYS A 164 -7.76 -2.26 -9.00
N SER A 165 -7.12 -2.18 -7.85
CA SER A 165 -7.83 -1.99 -6.58
C SER A 165 -8.48 -0.61 -6.52
N LEU A 166 -9.80 -0.56 -6.34
CA LEU A 166 -10.57 0.67 -6.16
C LEU A 166 -11.03 0.84 -4.72
N THR A 167 -11.15 2.08 -4.29
CA THR A 167 -11.71 2.44 -2.99
C THR A 167 -12.71 3.61 -3.10
N VAL A 168 -13.31 3.99 -1.99
CA VAL A 168 -14.21 5.16 -1.93
C VAL A 168 -13.46 6.42 -2.36
N GLY A 169 -14.07 7.24 -3.20
CA GLY A 169 -13.48 8.43 -3.78
C GLY A 169 -12.88 8.23 -5.18
N ASP A 170 -12.56 6.99 -5.57
CA ASP A 170 -12.05 6.70 -6.93
C ASP A 170 -13.12 6.78 -8.02
N SER A 171 -14.41 6.71 -7.67
CA SER A 171 -15.54 6.75 -8.62
C SER A 171 -15.37 7.85 -9.66
N GLY A 172 -15.50 7.50 -10.94
CA GLY A 172 -15.33 8.41 -12.08
C GLY A 172 -13.88 8.65 -12.51
N GLY A 173 -12.90 8.17 -11.76
CA GLY A 173 -11.49 8.24 -12.16
C GLY A 173 -11.19 7.42 -13.40
N PRO A 174 -10.09 7.72 -14.12
CA PRO A 174 -9.73 7.08 -15.38
C PRO A 174 -9.17 5.67 -15.23
N LEU A 175 -9.56 4.81 -16.16
CA LEU A 175 -8.86 3.58 -16.51
C LEU A 175 -8.20 3.80 -17.88
N LEU A 176 -6.87 3.73 -17.95
CA LEU A 176 -6.11 3.85 -19.19
C LEU A 176 -5.53 2.50 -19.63
N ASP A 177 -5.38 2.32 -20.94
CA ASP A 177 -4.58 1.22 -21.48
C ASP A 177 -3.08 1.54 -21.48
N GLY A 178 -2.25 0.56 -21.90
CA GLY A 178 -0.81 0.72 -21.98
C GLY A 178 -0.34 1.81 -22.97
N GLU A 179 -1.19 2.20 -23.90
CA GLU A 179 -0.92 3.29 -24.85
C GLU A 179 -1.33 4.67 -24.31
N GLY A 180 -1.87 4.73 -23.07
CA GLY A 180 -2.26 5.97 -22.42
C GLY A 180 -3.60 6.54 -22.90
N ARG A 181 -4.48 5.71 -23.45
CA ARG A 181 -5.82 6.08 -23.91
C ARG A 181 -6.85 5.70 -22.85
N LEU A 182 -7.88 6.52 -22.71
CA LEU A 182 -8.99 6.22 -21.81
C LEU A 182 -9.78 5.03 -22.35
N VAL A 183 -10.00 4.01 -21.51
CA VAL A 183 -10.76 2.80 -21.83
C VAL A 183 -11.98 2.61 -20.93
N GLY A 184 -12.05 3.32 -19.82
CA GLY A 184 -13.19 3.27 -18.92
C GLY A 184 -13.11 4.26 -17.76
N LEU A 185 -14.19 4.32 -16.98
CA LEU A 185 -14.29 5.13 -15.77
C LEU A 185 -14.57 4.22 -14.57
N HIS A 186 -13.95 4.50 -13.43
CA HIS A 186 -14.18 3.72 -12.21
C HIS A 186 -15.64 3.82 -11.77
N ARG A 187 -16.27 2.67 -11.58
CA ARG A 187 -17.71 2.59 -11.29
C ARG A 187 -18.02 1.96 -9.95
N ARG A 188 -17.49 0.77 -9.70
CA ARG A 188 -17.89 -0.01 -8.54
C ARG A 188 -16.76 -0.88 -8.00
N ILE A 189 -16.65 -0.90 -6.69
CA ILE A 189 -15.76 -1.78 -5.95
C ILE A 189 -16.36 -3.20 -5.94
N GLY A 190 -15.59 -4.19 -6.37
CA GLY A 190 -15.97 -5.60 -6.32
C GLY A 190 -15.79 -6.21 -4.92
N ALA A 191 -16.31 -7.43 -4.75
CA ALA A 191 -16.25 -8.15 -3.49
C ALA A 191 -14.80 -8.56 -3.10
N GLY A 192 -13.94 -8.82 -4.08
CA GLY A 192 -12.51 -9.12 -3.86
C GLY A 192 -11.62 -8.01 -4.39
N ALA A 193 -10.35 -8.00 -3.97
CA ALA A 193 -9.35 -7.04 -4.44
C ALA A 193 -9.19 -7.09 -5.98
N GLU A 194 -9.45 -8.25 -6.58
CA GLU A 194 -9.25 -8.52 -8.00
C GLU A 194 -10.52 -8.38 -8.87
N SER A 195 -11.58 -7.74 -8.37
CA SER A 195 -12.87 -7.72 -9.08
C SER A 195 -13.49 -6.33 -9.08
N ASN A 196 -12.78 -5.36 -9.64
CA ASN A 196 -13.28 -3.99 -9.71
C ASN A 196 -13.89 -3.71 -11.08
N LEU A 197 -14.96 -2.92 -11.10
CA LEU A 197 -15.77 -2.66 -12.28
C LEU A 197 -15.60 -1.24 -12.77
N HIS A 198 -15.44 -1.09 -14.07
CA HIS A 198 -15.33 0.17 -14.77
C HIS A 198 -16.40 0.25 -15.85
N THR A 199 -17.02 1.40 -16.03
CA THR A 199 -17.92 1.67 -17.16
C THR A 199 -17.09 1.83 -18.43
N SER A 200 -17.48 1.17 -19.51
CA SER A 200 -16.86 1.39 -20.83
C SER A 200 -17.19 2.79 -21.37
N LEU A 201 -16.54 3.19 -22.44
CA LEU A 201 -16.72 4.53 -23.05
C LEU A 201 -18.03 4.71 -23.81
N THR A 202 -18.86 3.67 -23.95
CA THR A 202 -20.12 3.73 -24.75
C THR A 202 -21.05 4.83 -24.23
N SER A 203 -21.30 4.86 -22.92
CA SER A 203 -22.13 5.88 -22.27
C SER A 203 -21.55 7.28 -22.41
N LEU A 204 -20.25 7.43 -22.21
CA LEU A 204 -19.54 8.70 -22.36
C LEU A 204 -19.67 9.26 -23.78
N ARG A 205 -19.48 8.42 -24.81
CA ARG A 205 -19.63 8.81 -26.22
C ARG A 205 -21.07 9.29 -26.51
N GLY A 206 -22.06 8.61 -25.98
CA GLY A 206 -23.46 9.02 -26.08
C GLY A 206 -23.71 10.39 -25.42
N LEU A 207 -23.11 10.64 -24.26
CA LEU A 207 -23.22 11.96 -23.59
C LEU A 207 -22.52 13.07 -24.39
N VAL A 208 -21.32 12.84 -24.88
CA VAL A 208 -20.57 13.79 -25.73
C VAL A 208 -21.41 14.16 -26.96
N GLN A 209 -22.03 13.19 -27.61
CA GLN A 209 -22.89 13.44 -28.77
C GLN A 209 -24.15 14.25 -28.39
N ARG A 210 -24.85 13.88 -27.32
CA ARG A 210 -26.07 14.61 -26.84
C ARG A 210 -25.76 16.03 -26.40
N ALA A 211 -24.59 16.25 -25.80
CA ALA A 211 -24.15 17.58 -25.38
C ALA A 211 -23.68 18.48 -26.55
N SER A 212 -23.83 18.01 -27.79
CA SER A 212 -23.40 18.71 -29.01
C SER A 212 -21.92 19.13 -28.97
N VAL A 213 -21.10 18.39 -28.27
CA VAL A 213 -19.65 18.57 -28.24
C VAL A 213 -19.09 18.07 -29.57
N LYS A 214 -18.32 18.91 -30.25
CA LYS A 214 -17.68 18.50 -31.51
C LYS A 214 -16.63 17.44 -31.19
N LEU A 215 -16.60 16.36 -31.94
CA LEU A 215 -15.57 15.31 -31.79
C LEU A 215 -14.16 15.88 -32.02
N THR A 216 -14.02 16.94 -32.80
CA THR A 216 -12.77 17.69 -33.00
C THR A 216 -12.26 18.40 -31.74
N ASP A 217 -13.11 18.58 -30.72
CA ASP A 217 -12.73 19.16 -29.42
C ASP A 217 -12.09 18.12 -28.50
N LEU A 218 -12.16 16.84 -28.88
CA LEU A 218 -11.49 15.75 -28.18
C LEU A 218 -10.12 15.49 -28.82
N PRO A 219 -9.09 15.14 -28.02
CA PRO A 219 -7.78 14.84 -28.55
C PRO A 219 -7.81 13.59 -29.42
N ALA A 220 -7.07 13.62 -30.54
CA ALA A 220 -6.90 12.45 -31.39
C ALA A 220 -6.13 11.34 -30.64
N GLU A 221 -6.41 10.08 -30.96
CA GLU A 221 -5.73 8.92 -30.33
C GLU A 221 -4.20 8.99 -30.49
N SER A 222 -3.71 9.55 -31.59
CA SER A 222 -2.29 9.79 -31.85
C SER A 222 -1.61 10.75 -30.85
N THR A 223 -2.37 11.50 -30.05
CA THR A 223 -1.83 12.40 -29.01
C THR A 223 -1.63 11.69 -27.68
N SER A 224 -1.92 10.39 -27.58
CA SER A 224 -1.68 9.59 -26.39
C SER A 224 -0.18 9.57 -26.05
N THR A 225 0.10 9.46 -24.75
CA THR A 225 1.46 9.23 -24.25
C THR A 225 1.49 7.81 -23.69
N ALA A 226 2.21 6.93 -24.37
CA ALA A 226 2.30 5.54 -23.98
C ALA A 226 2.82 5.40 -22.53
N ILE A 227 2.13 4.58 -21.76
CA ILE A 227 2.56 4.20 -20.41
C ILE A 227 3.46 2.97 -20.50
N VAL A 228 3.13 2.04 -21.38
CA VAL A 228 3.97 0.87 -21.67
C VAL A 228 4.88 1.21 -22.84
N VAL A 229 6.20 1.24 -22.64
CA VAL A 229 7.18 1.71 -23.65
C VAL A 229 8.15 0.64 -24.12
N GLY A 230 8.05 -0.59 -23.66
CA GLY A 230 8.94 -1.67 -24.12
C GLY A 230 8.61 -3.02 -23.53
N ALA A 231 9.15 -4.05 -24.17
CA ALA A 231 9.23 -5.39 -23.66
C ALA A 231 10.55 -5.50 -22.89
N GLY A 232 10.58 -5.22 -21.60
CA GLY A 232 11.88 -5.18 -20.94
C GLY A 232 11.90 -5.01 -19.42
N GLY A 233 10.78 -5.09 -18.75
CA GLY A 233 10.76 -5.12 -17.30
C GLY A 233 9.87 -6.26 -16.84
N GLY A 234 10.40 -7.48 -16.77
CA GLY A 234 9.68 -8.66 -16.33
C GLY A 234 9.38 -8.64 -14.84
N ARG A 235 8.41 -9.43 -14.43
CA ARG A 235 8.41 -9.98 -13.09
C ARG A 235 9.79 -10.60 -12.88
N PRO A 236 10.55 -10.24 -11.83
CA PRO A 236 11.86 -10.82 -11.59
C PRO A 236 11.74 -12.34 -11.57
N ASN A 237 12.63 -13.02 -12.30
CA ASN A 237 12.64 -14.47 -12.32
C ASN A 237 12.87 -14.99 -10.89
N GLY A 238 12.14 -16.03 -10.51
CA GLY A 238 12.32 -16.70 -9.22
C GLY A 238 13.76 -17.11 -8.93
N GLU A 239 14.54 -17.47 -9.93
CA GLU A 239 15.96 -17.78 -9.80
C GLU A 239 16.81 -16.59 -9.36
N ILE A 240 16.45 -15.36 -9.79
CA ILE A 240 17.14 -14.12 -9.40
C ILE A 240 16.83 -13.77 -7.95
N VAL A 241 15.57 -13.91 -7.52
CA VAL A 241 15.13 -13.50 -6.18
C VAL A 241 15.31 -14.58 -5.10
N ARG A 242 15.36 -15.86 -5.49
CA ARG A 242 15.54 -16.97 -4.54
C ARG A 242 16.77 -16.80 -3.64
N PRO A 243 17.94 -16.36 -4.13
CA PRO A 243 19.10 -16.11 -3.28
C PRO A 243 18.88 -15.04 -2.20
N LEU A 244 17.92 -14.09 -2.42
CA LEU A 244 17.60 -13.04 -1.45
C LEU A 244 16.94 -13.63 -0.18
N LEU A 245 16.27 -14.77 -0.30
CA LEU A 245 15.67 -15.45 0.86
C LEU A 245 16.72 -15.95 1.86
N ALA A 246 17.99 -16.07 1.46
CA ALA A 246 19.10 -16.33 2.38
C ALA A 246 19.29 -15.23 3.44
N SER A 247 18.76 -14.03 3.19
CA SER A 247 18.76 -12.92 4.16
C SER A 247 17.55 -12.94 5.11
N GLN A 248 16.57 -13.82 4.87
CA GLN A 248 15.37 -13.96 5.70
C GLN A 248 15.56 -15.04 6.77
N LEU A 249 15.36 -14.67 8.02
CA LEU A 249 15.50 -15.57 9.16
C LEU A 249 14.14 -15.77 9.85
N GLN A 250 13.90 -16.99 10.31
CA GLN A 250 12.76 -17.28 11.17
C GLN A 250 13.10 -16.91 12.61
N VAL A 251 12.20 -16.19 13.25
CA VAL A 251 12.34 -15.72 14.63
C VAL A 251 11.14 -16.20 15.44
N ALA A 252 11.39 -16.66 16.65
CA ALA A 252 10.36 -17.03 17.60
C ALA A 252 10.64 -16.41 18.96
N MET A 253 9.57 -16.21 19.73
CA MET A 253 9.69 -15.88 21.15
C MET A 253 10.20 -17.10 21.91
N VAL A 254 11.04 -16.88 22.90
CA VAL A 254 11.64 -17.95 23.71
C VAL A 254 11.44 -17.68 25.20
N ASP A 255 11.27 -18.74 25.98
CA ASP A 255 11.25 -18.73 27.44
C ASP A 255 12.16 -19.83 27.97
N GLY A 256 13.02 -19.51 28.93
CA GLY A 256 13.98 -20.45 29.47
C GLY A 256 14.93 -21.11 28.45
N GLY A 257 15.00 -20.58 27.22
CA GLY A 257 15.84 -21.10 26.12
C GLY A 257 15.11 -22.06 25.18
N GLU A 258 13.83 -22.31 25.39
CA GLU A 258 12.95 -23.07 24.51
C GLU A 258 12.02 -22.15 23.72
N VAL A 259 11.56 -22.61 22.55
CA VAL A 259 10.61 -21.85 21.73
C VAL A 259 9.25 -21.81 22.43
N PHE A 260 8.75 -20.61 22.67
CA PHE A 260 7.49 -20.36 23.32
C PHE A 260 6.40 -19.92 22.32
N GLY A 261 5.22 -20.54 22.39
CA GLY A 261 4.08 -20.21 21.54
C GLY A 261 4.23 -20.71 20.08
N GLU A 262 3.19 -20.45 19.31
CA GLU A 262 3.11 -20.87 17.89
C GLU A 262 3.53 -19.78 16.92
N GLN A 263 3.61 -18.52 17.37
CA GLN A 263 3.92 -17.39 16.52
C GLN A 263 5.35 -17.47 15.97
N ARG A 264 5.46 -17.40 14.65
CA ARG A 264 6.73 -17.32 13.94
C ARG A 264 6.81 -15.98 13.22
N LEU A 265 7.86 -15.22 13.53
CA LEU A 265 8.15 -13.96 12.88
C LEU A 265 9.16 -14.18 11.76
N ARG A 266 9.13 -13.31 10.78
CA ARG A 266 10.15 -13.23 9.73
C ARG A 266 11.00 -12.00 9.99
N GLY A 267 12.32 -12.18 10.00
CA GLY A 267 13.28 -11.10 10.12
C GLY A 267 14.19 -11.03 8.91
N TRP A 268 14.62 -9.83 8.57
CA TRP A 268 15.54 -9.61 7.48
C TRP A 268 16.88 -9.13 7.99
N LEU A 269 17.94 -9.81 7.57
CA LEU A 269 19.31 -9.51 7.97
C LEU A 269 19.81 -8.27 7.21
N LEU A 270 19.91 -7.14 7.91
CA LEU A 270 20.34 -5.87 7.33
C LEU A 270 21.85 -5.76 7.19
N THR A 271 22.58 -6.29 8.18
CA THR A 271 24.04 -6.39 8.22
C THR A 271 24.45 -7.77 8.75
N GLU A 272 25.74 -8.03 8.88
CA GLU A 272 26.23 -9.29 9.43
C GLU A 272 25.74 -9.60 10.86
N THR A 273 25.29 -8.58 11.59
CA THR A 273 24.89 -8.72 12.99
C THR A 273 23.50 -8.14 13.29
N LEU A 274 22.91 -7.35 12.40
CA LEU A 274 21.64 -6.66 12.66
C LEU A 274 20.47 -7.26 11.87
N LEU A 275 19.41 -7.59 12.59
CA LEU A 275 18.18 -8.15 12.07
C LEU A 275 17.01 -7.17 12.26
N ALA A 276 16.24 -6.94 11.20
CA ALA A 276 15.00 -6.16 11.26
C ALA A 276 13.80 -7.06 11.52
N LEU A 277 12.97 -6.66 12.47
CA LEU A 277 11.66 -7.24 12.76
C LEU A 277 10.59 -6.14 12.73
N ARG A 278 9.34 -6.52 12.50
CA ARG A 278 8.20 -5.62 12.65
C ARG A 278 7.93 -5.37 14.13
N LEU A 279 7.94 -4.11 14.55
CA LEU A 279 7.80 -3.73 15.97
C LEU A 279 6.43 -4.14 16.54
N SER A 280 5.34 -3.92 15.80
CA SER A 280 3.98 -4.31 16.21
C SER A 280 3.75 -5.82 16.28
N ALA A 281 4.67 -6.63 15.75
CA ALA A 281 4.69 -8.07 15.88
C ALA A 281 5.51 -8.55 17.09
N VAL A 282 6.32 -7.68 17.67
CA VAL A 282 7.21 -7.97 18.82
C VAL A 282 6.53 -7.58 20.12
N GLU A 283 6.31 -8.54 20.97
CA GLU A 283 5.69 -8.32 22.28
C GLU A 283 6.68 -7.64 23.26
N PRO A 284 6.28 -6.57 23.98
CA PRO A 284 7.16 -5.87 24.93
C PRO A 284 7.75 -6.78 25.99
N GLY A 285 9.06 -6.73 26.18
CA GLY A 285 9.78 -7.55 27.15
C GLY A 285 9.83 -9.04 26.80
N GLY A 286 9.42 -9.43 25.59
CA GLY A 286 9.62 -10.79 25.08
C GLY A 286 11.10 -11.03 24.74
N GLU A 287 11.60 -12.22 25.02
CA GLU A 287 12.88 -12.67 24.52
C GLU A 287 12.68 -13.34 23.16
N TYR A 288 13.57 -13.03 22.20
CA TYR A 288 13.47 -13.55 20.85
C TYR A 288 14.76 -14.25 20.44
N ALA A 289 14.62 -15.25 19.58
CA ALA A 289 15.75 -15.97 19.02
C ALA A 289 15.49 -16.34 17.56
N VAL A 290 16.56 -16.39 16.78
CA VAL A 290 16.52 -17.03 15.46
C VAL A 290 16.40 -18.54 15.66
N THR A 291 15.48 -19.13 14.90
CA THR A 291 15.19 -20.57 14.99
C THR A 291 15.42 -21.25 13.63
N ASP A 292 15.83 -22.50 13.69
CA ASP A 292 15.90 -23.40 12.54
C ASP A 292 15.25 -24.73 12.90
N ARG A 293 14.24 -25.13 12.11
CA ARG A 293 13.45 -26.37 12.36
C ARG A 293 12.93 -26.46 13.79
N GLY A 294 12.47 -25.32 14.37
CA GLY A 294 11.93 -25.22 15.71
C GLY A 294 12.96 -25.23 16.86
N LYS A 295 14.27 -25.27 16.54
CA LYS A 295 15.33 -25.18 17.54
C LYS A 295 15.94 -23.79 17.58
N VAL A 296 16.18 -23.27 18.79
CA VAL A 296 16.88 -22.00 19.01
C VAL A 296 18.31 -22.11 18.50
N ARG A 297 18.70 -21.16 17.67
CA ARG A 297 20.05 -21.05 17.11
C ARG A 297 20.81 -19.89 17.74
N TRP A 298 20.22 -18.69 17.72
CA TRP A 298 20.85 -17.46 18.22
C TRP A 298 19.84 -16.61 18.96
N ARG A 299 20.19 -16.14 20.14
CA ARG A 299 19.40 -15.16 20.87
C ARG A 299 19.56 -13.80 20.24
N LEU A 300 18.51 -13.02 20.30
CA LEU A 300 18.44 -11.66 19.77
C LEU A 300 18.48 -10.67 20.95
N LYS A 301 19.29 -9.64 20.82
CA LYS A 301 19.34 -8.51 21.76
C LYS A 301 18.66 -7.31 21.10
N PRO A 302 17.67 -6.67 21.72
CA PRO A 302 17.05 -5.48 21.16
C PRO A 302 18.09 -4.33 21.16
N VAL A 303 18.21 -3.64 20.01
CA VAL A 303 19.14 -2.51 19.84
C VAL A 303 18.36 -1.22 19.68
N ARG A 304 17.34 -1.22 18.81
CA ARG A 304 16.58 -0.03 18.49
C ARG A 304 15.13 -0.36 18.15
N GLN A 305 14.26 0.57 18.49
CA GLN A 305 12.84 0.54 18.11
C GLN A 305 12.46 1.87 17.46
N SER A 306 11.77 1.80 16.34
CA SER A 306 11.21 2.95 15.64
C SER A 306 9.70 2.82 15.55
N PHE A 307 8.98 3.48 16.45
CA PHE A 307 7.51 3.50 16.41
C PHE A 307 7.00 4.19 15.14
N GLY A 308 7.67 5.25 14.68
CA GLY A 308 7.30 5.94 13.44
C GLY A 308 7.46 5.11 12.17
N LEU A 309 8.19 3.99 12.22
CA LEU A 309 8.39 3.08 11.09
C LEU A 309 7.92 1.64 11.37
N ASP A 310 7.33 1.37 12.54
CA ASP A 310 6.94 0.01 12.97
C ASP A 310 8.09 -1.01 12.83
N LEU A 311 9.31 -0.59 13.15
CA LEU A 311 10.52 -1.37 12.96
C LEU A 311 11.27 -1.56 14.28
N ALA A 312 11.66 -2.80 14.58
CA ALA A 312 12.56 -3.17 15.64
C ALA A 312 13.86 -3.76 15.06
N ILE A 313 14.99 -3.28 15.52
CA ILE A 313 16.31 -3.79 15.15
C ILE A 313 16.89 -4.54 16.33
N TYR A 314 17.30 -5.76 16.05
CA TYR A 314 17.92 -6.68 17.00
C TYR A 314 19.33 -7.02 16.55
N GLU A 315 20.21 -7.19 17.52
CA GLU A 315 21.57 -7.69 17.32
C GLU A 315 21.59 -9.22 17.57
N LEU A 316 22.23 -9.93 16.66
CA LEU A 316 22.61 -11.34 16.85
C LEU A 316 23.73 -11.44 17.87
N THR A 317 23.56 -12.23 18.93
CA THR A 317 24.55 -12.37 20.02
C THR A 317 25.87 -13.01 19.58
N LYS A 318 25.90 -13.60 18.37
CA LYS A 318 27.09 -14.08 17.69
C LYS A 318 27.03 -13.62 16.24
N GLY A 319 28.14 -13.12 15.71
CA GLY A 319 28.21 -12.66 14.32
C GLY A 319 27.89 -13.77 13.34
N ILE A 320 27.37 -13.39 12.17
CA ILE A 320 26.90 -14.32 11.16
C ILE A 320 28.01 -15.30 10.69
N ASN A 321 29.28 -14.90 10.76
CA ASN A 321 30.42 -15.75 10.39
C ASN A 321 30.57 -16.97 11.30
N GLU A 322 30.14 -16.89 12.56
CA GLU A 322 30.03 -18.06 13.45
C GLU A 322 28.75 -18.88 13.17
N VAL A 323 27.79 -18.24 12.51
CA VAL A 323 26.45 -18.70 12.18
C VAL A 323 26.44 -19.43 10.83
N VAL A 324 27.23 -18.95 9.88
CA VAL A 324 27.20 -19.26 8.45
C VAL A 324 28.05 -20.48 8.09
N GLY A 325 28.64 -21.18 9.03
CA GLY A 325 29.26 -22.48 8.76
C GLY A 325 28.34 -23.52 8.10
N ALA A 326 27.05 -23.20 7.94
CA ALA A 326 26.05 -24.03 7.29
C ALA A 326 25.03 -23.16 6.52
N ALA A 327 25.20 -23.00 5.22
CA ALA A 327 24.16 -22.68 4.27
C ALA A 327 23.83 -21.20 3.97
N GLY A 328 24.80 -20.42 3.47
CA GLY A 328 24.45 -19.34 2.54
C GLY A 328 23.68 -18.13 3.09
N VAL A 329 23.48 -17.99 4.40
CA VAL A 329 22.85 -16.81 5.01
C VAL A 329 23.76 -15.59 4.79
N ARG A 330 23.18 -14.50 4.30
CA ARG A 330 23.94 -13.26 4.01
C ARG A 330 23.06 -12.04 4.24
N PRO A 331 23.65 -10.87 4.55
CA PRO A 331 22.90 -9.61 4.58
C PRO A 331 22.27 -9.29 3.23
N ILE A 332 21.21 -8.45 3.27
CA ILE A 332 20.61 -7.93 2.05
C ILE A 332 21.61 -6.99 1.36
N GLU A 333 21.86 -7.24 0.10
CA GLU A 333 22.59 -6.32 -0.77
C GLU A 333 21.59 -5.35 -1.40
N TRP A 334 21.53 -4.14 -0.85
CA TRP A 334 20.59 -3.12 -1.30
C TRP A 334 21.04 -2.48 -2.61
N ARG A 335 20.05 -2.15 -3.45
CA ARG A 335 20.30 -1.31 -4.62
C ARG A 335 20.81 0.08 -4.20
N GLU A 336 21.86 0.59 -4.84
CA GLU A 336 22.45 1.91 -4.54
C GLU A 336 21.54 3.07 -4.99
N GLN A 337 20.89 2.92 -6.16
CA GLN A 337 20.01 3.95 -6.69
C GLN A 337 18.72 4.03 -5.85
N PRO A 338 18.30 5.26 -5.46
CA PRO A 338 17.07 5.44 -4.70
C PRO A 338 15.85 5.08 -5.54
N LEU A 339 14.78 4.64 -4.86
CA LEU A 339 13.47 4.45 -5.48
C LEU A 339 13.00 5.74 -6.15
N GLN A 340 12.36 5.59 -7.28
CA GLN A 340 11.77 6.68 -8.05
C GLN A 340 10.24 6.63 -7.99
N LEU A 341 9.62 7.80 -8.14
CA LEU A 341 8.18 7.88 -8.30
C LEU A 341 7.77 7.15 -9.59
N PHE A 342 6.70 6.34 -9.52
CA PHE A 342 6.19 5.49 -10.59
C PHE A 342 7.10 4.32 -10.99
N GLU A 343 8.11 4.03 -10.22
CA GLU A 343 8.92 2.85 -10.43
C GLU A 343 8.10 1.57 -10.17
N GLN A 344 8.29 0.57 -11.03
CA GLN A 344 7.70 -0.74 -10.85
C GLN A 344 8.45 -1.52 -9.79
N VAL A 345 7.72 -2.07 -8.83
CA VAL A 345 8.26 -2.87 -7.72
C VAL A 345 7.47 -4.16 -7.55
N HIS A 346 8.12 -5.16 -6.97
CA HIS A 346 7.56 -6.48 -6.74
C HIS A 346 7.84 -6.91 -5.29
N GLY A 347 6.93 -7.66 -4.70
CA GLY A 347 7.14 -8.25 -3.39
C GLY A 347 7.73 -9.67 -3.50
N VAL A 348 8.67 -10.00 -2.63
CA VAL A 348 9.25 -11.35 -2.53
C VAL A 348 8.67 -12.08 -1.34
N ASN A 349 8.04 -13.24 -1.60
CA ASN A 349 7.38 -14.06 -0.57
C ASN A 349 8.28 -15.26 -0.23
N GLY A 350 8.62 -15.41 1.05
CA GLY A 350 9.48 -16.50 1.51
C GLY A 350 8.82 -17.88 1.66
N ALA A 351 7.50 -18.01 1.39
CA ALA A 351 6.74 -19.23 1.64
C ALA A 351 6.15 -19.90 0.38
N GLY A 352 6.56 -19.48 -0.82
CA GLY A 352 5.99 -19.98 -2.07
C GLY A 352 6.43 -21.42 -2.41
N VAL A 353 5.48 -22.22 -2.88
CA VAL A 353 5.75 -23.51 -3.51
C VAL A 353 5.75 -23.30 -5.02
N GLY A 354 6.94 -23.16 -5.60
CA GLY A 354 7.14 -22.85 -7.03
C GLY A 354 7.51 -21.41 -7.30
N ASP A 355 8.10 -21.15 -8.46
CA ASP A 355 8.67 -19.83 -8.80
C ASP A 355 7.61 -18.72 -8.97
N GLU A 356 6.40 -19.06 -9.40
CA GLU A 356 5.31 -18.11 -9.55
C GLU A 356 4.79 -17.52 -8.21
N MET A 357 4.96 -18.25 -7.11
CA MET A 357 4.55 -17.81 -5.78
C MET A 357 5.65 -17.04 -5.03
N LEU A 358 6.88 -17.05 -5.53
CA LEU A 358 8.01 -16.40 -4.89
C LEU A 358 7.99 -14.87 -5.08
N VAL A 359 7.49 -14.40 -6.20
CA VAL A 359 7.40 -12.98 -6.53
C VAL A 359 5.95 -12.59 -6.74
N SER A 360 5.47 -11.57 -6.04
CA SER A 360 4.10 -11.06 -6.21
C SER A 360 3.91 -10.40 -7.57
N ALA A 361 2.64 -10.18 -7.95
CA ALA A 361 2.33 -9.27 -9.04
C ALA A 361 3.00 -7.93 -8.81
N GLY A 362 3.47 -7.29 -9.88
CA GLY A 362 4.10 -5.97 -9.80
C GLY A 362 3.10 -4.89 -9.37
N GLY A 363 3.63 -3.86 -8.77
CA GLY A 363 2.92 -2.64 -8.44
C GLY A 363 3.77 -1.42 -8.75
N LEU A 364 3.21 -0.24 -8.50
CA LEU A 364 3.84 1.06 -8.74
C LEU A 364 4.15 1.76 -7.42
N VAL A 365 5.29 2.43 -7.38
CA VAL A 365 5.57 3.44 -6.35
C VAL A 365 4.70 4.67 -6.64
N SER A 366 3.67 4.88 -5.83
CA SER A 366 2.73 5.99 -6.02
C SER A 366 3.12 7.25 -5.26
N ARG A 367 3.92 7.13 -4.20
CA ARG A 367 4.46 8.25 -3.40
C ARG A 367 5.80 7.91 -2.79
N LEU A 368 6.66 8.91 -2.68
CA LEU A 368 7.94 8.87 -1.97
C LEU A 368 7.88 9.81 -0.77
N ASP A 369 8.62 9.48 0.28
CA ASP A 369 8.70 10.29 1.52
C ASP A 369 7.30 10.66 2.08
N TRP A 370 6.39 9.70 2.02
CA TRP A 370 5.01 9.90 2.45
C TRP A 370 4.92 9.93 3.98
N ARG A 371 4.11 10.85 4.48
CA ARG A 371 3.70 10.88 5.89
C ARG A 371 2.26 10.42 6.00
N GLU A 372 2.07 9.24 6.58
CA GLU A 372 0.75 8.74 6.91
C GLU A 372 0.27 9.39 8.21
N PRO A 373 -0.86 10.07 8.22
CA PRO A 373 -1.37 10.74 9.42
C PRO A 373 -1.48 9.78 10.61
N ALA A 374 -1.18 10.32 11.78
CA ALA A 374 -1.40 9.61 13.03
C ALA A 374 -2.89 9.62 13.38
N VAL A 375 -3.36 8.49 13.90
CA VAL A 375 -4.72 8.29 14.37
C VAL A 375 -4.68 8.00 15.87
N ARG A 376 -5.71 8.39 16.60
CA ARG A 376 -5.76 8.17 18.04
C ARG A 376 -5.92 6.69 18.35
N ALA A 377 -4.97 6.14 19.10
CA ALA A 377 -5.11 4.81 19.66
C ALA A 377 -6.00 4.83 20.91
N VAL A 378 -6.78 3.77 21.12
CA VAL A 378 -7.66 3.65 22.26
C VAL A 378 -7.35 2.41 23.07
N LEU A 379 -7.40 2.54 24.41
CA LEU A 379 -7.35 1.44 25.35
C LEU A 379 -8.73 0.80 25.53
N GLY A 380 -9.79 1.62 25.56
CA GLY A 380 -11.15 1.18 25.80
C GLY A 380 -11.44 0.90 27.27
N ALA A 381 -10.87 1.67 28.19
CA ALA A 381 -11.17 1.69 29.60
C ALA A 381 -11.56 3.08 30.07
N GLU A 382 -12.54 3.15 30.96
CA GLU A 382 -12.85 4.34 31.73
C GLU A 382 -12.04 4.32 33.01
N LEU A 383 -11.27 5.41 33.24
CA LEU A 383 -10.36 5.51 34.36
C LEU A 383 -10.83 6.61 35.33
N GLU A 384 -10.70 6.36 36.64
CA GLU A 384 -10.83 7.36 37.69
C GLU A 384 -9.49 7.68 38.32
N GLU A 385 -9.35 8.89 38.82
CA GLU A 385 -8.27 9.30 39.71
C GLU A 385 -8.72 9.12 41.15
N PHE A 386 -7.89 8.48 41.97
CA PHE A 386 -8.15 8.31 43.41
C PHE A 386 -6.88 8.60 44.22
N ASP A 387 -7.06 8.99 45.46
CA ASP A 387 -5.96 9.29 46.38
C ASP A 387 -5.65 8.03 47.21
N GLU A 388 -4.39 7.59 47.21
CA GLU A 388 -3.91 6.44 48.01
C GLU A 388 -3.09 6.90 49.23
N GLY A 389 -3.09 8.19 49.58
CA GLY A 389 -2.34 8.74 50.72
C GLY A 389 -0.87 9.07 50.42
N GLU A 390 -0.27 8.52 49.36
CA GLU A 390 1.06 8.81 48.85
C GLU A 390 1.02 9.53 47.49
N GLY A 391 -0.17 9.97 47.03
CA GLY A 391 -0.39 10.64 45.75
C GLY A 391 -1.56 10.07 44.95
N GLN A 392 -1.86 10.73 43.86
CA GLN A 392 -2.93 10.32 42.93
C GLN A 392 -2.56 9.05 42.17
N ARG A 393 -3.56 8.22 41.92
CA ARG A 393 -3.46 6.96 41.17
C ARG A 393 -4.65 6.82 40.22
N LEU A 394 -4.51 5.93 39.24
CA LEU A 394 -5.55 5.61 38.29
C LEU A 394 -6.17 4.24 38.62
N ARG A 395 -7.49 4.14 38.57
CA ARG A 395 -8.23 2.89 38.68
C ARG A 395 -9.16 2.70 37.50
N VAL A 396 -9.27 1.46 37.02
CA VAL A 396 -10.23 1.06 35.99
C VAL A 396 -11.62 1.02 36.61
N LEU A 397 -12.53 1.91 36.19
CA LEU A 397 -13.93 1.87 36.56
C LEU A 397 -14.67 0.78 35.80
N ARG A 398 -14.47 0.75 34.49
CA ARG A 398 -15.06 -0.25 33.58
C ARG A 398 -14.26 -0.32 32.29
N THR A 399 -14.43 -1.43 31.59
CA THR A 399 -13.91 -1.62 30.24
C THR A 399 -15.04 -1.52 29.22
N VAL A 400 -14.73 -0.99 28.03
CA VAL A 400 -15.67 -0.95 26.91
C VAL A 400 -15.75 -2.35 26.29
N PRO A 401 -16.93 -2.94 26.09
CA PRO A 401 -17.05 -4.24 25.44
C PRO A 401 -16.32 -4.30 24.09
N ASN A 402 -15.66 -5.44 23.82
CA ASN A 402 -14.88 -5.68 22.61
C ASN A 402 -13.67 -4.74 22.41
N SER A 403 -13.25 -4.01 23.45
CA SER A 403 -12.04 -3.20 23.43
C SER A 403 -10.81 -4.01 23.86
N PRO A 404 -9.58 -3.51 23.57
CA PRO A 404 -8.35 -4.12 24.10
C PRO A 404 -8.35 -4.29 25.61
N ALA A 405 -8.85 -3.30 26.35
CA ALA A 405 -8.95 -3.36 27.80
C ALA A 405 -9.84 -4.51 28.29
N ALA A 406 -10.98 -4.74 27.61
CA ALA A 406 -11.93 -5.79 28.01
C ALA A 406 -11.35 -7.21 27.98
N LEU A 407 -10.27 -7.42 27.24
CA LEU A 407 -9.59 -8.72 27.14
C LEU A 407 -8.60 -8.97 28.29
N GLN A 408 -8.11 -7.92 28.96
CA GLN A 408 -6.95 -8.00 29.83
C GLN A 408 -7.13 -7.28 31.18
N LEU A 409 -8.01 -6.27 31.24
CA LEU A 409 -8.25 -5.46 32.44
C LEU A 409 -9.63 -5.76 33.04
N GLU A 410 -9.73 -5.57 34.36
CA GLU A 410 -10.94 -5.71 35.10
C GLU A 410 -11.26 -4.42 35.90
N ALA A 411 -12.53 -4.19 36.22
CA ALA A 411 -12.91 -3.10 37.10
C ALA A 411 -12.22 -3.25 38.47
N GLY A 412 -11.65 -2.18 38.96
CA GLY A 412 -10.88 -2.17 40.20
C GLY A 412 -9.36 -2.34 40.00
N ASP A 413 -8.89 -2.64 38.80
CA ASP A 413 -7.44 -2.65 38.48
C ASP A 413 -6.85 -1.26 38.69
N GLU A 414 -5.74 -1.17 39.41
CA GLU A 414 -5.01 0.07 39.61
C GLU A 414 -3.83 0.15 38.64
N LEU A 415 -3.84 1.16 37.77
CA LEU A 415 -2.74 1.40 36.84
C LEU A 415 -1.60 2.10 37.57
N ARG A 416 -0.45 1.45 37.65
CA ARG A 416 0.74 1.92 38.35
C ARG A 416 1.79 2.50 37.38
N GLY A 417 1.80 2.05 36.12
CA GLY A 417 2.73 2.48 35.13
C GLY A 417 2.41 2.03 33.72
N VAL A 418 3.08 2.65 32.77
CA VAL A 418 3.09 2.32 31.34
C VAL A 418 4.54 2.13 30.93
N GLU A 419 4.89 0.96 30.39
CA GLU A 419 6.26 0.59 29.97
C GLU A 419 7.32 0.83 31.05
N GLY A 420 6.95 0.64 32.33
CA GLY A 420 7.84 0.88 33.48
C GLY A 420 7.92 2.34 33.93
N VAL A 421 7.24 3.26 33.27
CA VAL A 421 7.11 4.67 33.69
C VAL A 421 5.88 4.81 34.56
N GLY A 422 6.05 5.29 35.80
CA GLY A 422 4.94 5.50 36.72
C GLY A 422 3.90 6.49 36.19
N VAL A 423 2.62 6.22 36.41
CA VAL A 423 1.50 7.08 35.98
C VAL A 423 0.62 7.43 37.15
N GLU A 424 0.38 8.74 37.35
CA GLU A 424 -0.37 9.27 38.51
C GLU A 424 -1.66 10.00 38.10
N SER A 425 -1.82 10.37 36.80
CA SER A 425 -3.00 11.09 36.34
C SER A 425 -3.46 10.64 34.95
N ARG A 426 -4.77 10.89 34.66
CA ARG A 426 -5.34 10.65 33.33
C ARG A 426 -4.67 11.49 32.24
N VAL A 427 -4.22 12.68 32.60
CA VAL A 427 -3.50 13.57 31.66
C VAL A 427 -2.19 12.93 31.23
N GLN A 428 -1.36 12.51 32.21
CA GLN A 428 -0.10 11.83 31.97
C GLN A 428 -0.28 10.54 31.16
N PHE A 429 -1.26 9.72 31.54
CA PHE A 429 -1.61 8.52 30.78
C PHE A 429 -2.00 8.83 29.34
N GLY A 430 -2.86 9.85 29.15
CA GLY A 430 -3.28 10.30 27.82
C GLY A 430 -2.12 10.80 26.95
N GLU A 431 -1.10 11.43 27.55
CA GLU A 431 0.11 11.87 26.83
C GLU A 431 0.95 10.70 26.34
N LEU A 432 1.10 9.66 27.16
CA LEU A 432 1.79 8.44 26.76
C LEU A 432 1.05 7.70 25.63
N LEU A 433 -0.29 7.67 25.68
CA LEU A 433 -1.11 7.08 24.61
C LEU A 433 -1.05 7.88 23.29
N ARG A 434 -0.93 9.22 23.34
CA ARG A 434 -0.83 10.05 22.12
C ARG A 434 0.39 9.73 21.26
N GLN A 435 1.43 9.13 21.84
CA GLN A 435 2.63 8.70 21.13
C GLN A 435 2.45 7.33 20.43
N ARG A 436 1.32 6.68 20.65
CA ARG A 436 1.02 5.34 20.15
C ARG A 436 -0.04 5.38 19.07
N GLN A 437 -0.05 4.35 18.26
CA GLN A 437 -1.02 4.15 17.19
C GLN A 437 -1.84 2.88 17.44
N PRO A 438 -3.02 2.74 16.82
CA PRO A 438 -3.73 1.46 16.83
C PRO A 438 -2.82 0.34 16.30
N GLY A 439 -2.86 -0.82 16.95
CA GLY A 439 -1.99 -1.95 16.65
C GLY A 439 -0.65 -1.96 17.38
N ASP A 440 -0.25 -0.85 18.03
CA ASP A 440 0.95 -0.84 18.88
C ASP A 440 0.70 -1.63 20.15
N TRP A 441 1.71 -2.35 20.62
CA TRP A 441 1.70 -2.96 21.93
C TRP A 441 1.82 -1.92 23.04
N LEU A 442 1.13 -2.16 24.16
CA LEU A 442 1.23 -1.39 25.39
C LEU A 442 1.43 -2.33 26.58
N GLY A 443 2.50 -2.14 27.33
CA GLY A 443 2.74 -2.80 28.60
C GLY A 443 2.22 -1.94 29.75
N LEU A 444 1.30 -2.46 30.55
CA LEU A 444 0.74 -1.80 31.72
C LEU A 444 1.22 -2.50 32.99
N ASP A 445 1.73 -1.73 33.93
CA ASP A 445 1.99 -2.19 35.28
C ASP A 445 0.71 -1.98 36.11
N VAL A 446 0.07 -3.07 36.54
CA VAL A 446 -1.27 -3.09 37.18
C VAL A 446 -1.19 -3.72 38.55
N ARG A 447 -1.91 -3.18 39.54
CA ARG A 447 -2.17 -3.83 40.81
C ARG A 447 -3.61 -4.35 40.83
N ARG A 448 -3.78 -5.68 40.95
CA ARG A 448 -5.07 -6.36 41.04
C ARG A 448 -5.12 -7.20 42.32
N GLY A 449 -6.08 -6.91 43.21
CA GLY A 449 -6.20 -7.62 44.49
C GLY A 449 -4.95 -7.54 45.36
N GLY A 450 -4.21 -6.41 45.31
CA GLY A 450 -2.97 -6.20 46.06
C GLY A 450 -1.72 -6.77 45.40
N GLN A 451 -1.84 -7.56 44.32
CA GLN A 451 -0.72 -8.15 43.61
C GLN A 451 -0.33 -7.31 42.39
N GLN A 452 0.96 -7.08 42.21
CA GLN A 452 1.47 -6.44 40.99
C GLN A 452 1.48 -7.44 39.84
N ARG A 453 1.02 -6.96 38.66
CA ARG A 453 1.00 -7.73 37.42
C ARG A 453 1.42 -6.82 36.26
N ARG A 454 2.07 -7.40 35.28
CA ARG A 454 2.29 -6.73 34.00
C ARG A 454 1.30 -7.27 32.99
N VAL A 455 0.46 -6.38 32.48
CA VAL A 455 -0.54 -6.67 31.48
C VAL A 455 -0.03 -6.13 30.14
N LYS A 456 -0.08 -6.92 29.10
CA LYS A 456 0.30 -6.54 27.75
C LYS A 456 -0.91 -6.64 26.84
N LEU A 457 -1.16 -5.60 26.07
CA LEU A 457 -2.28 -5.56 25.12
C LEU A 457 -1.91 -4.74 23.89
N LYS A 458 -2.57 -5.00 22.77
CA LYS A 458 -2.50 -4.15 21.58
C LYS A 458 -3.55 -3.06 21.68
N LEU A 459 -3.17 -1.82 21.39
CA LEU A 459 -4.10 -0.71 21.32
C LEU A 459 -5.06 -0.84 20.13
N GLY A 460 -6.30 -0.44 20.34
CA GLY A 460 -7.36 -0.52 19.34
C GLY A 460 -7.57 0.78 18.58
N TRP A 461 -8.42 0.69 17.59
CA TRP A 461 -8.97 1.81 16.83
C TRP A 461 -10.12 2.45 17.59
N ASP A 462 -10.32 3.75 17.40
CA ASP A 462 -11.53 4.41 17.87
C ASP A 462 -12.73 3.85 17.09
N PRO A 463 -13.78 3.33 17.75
CA PRO A 463 -14.95 2.80 17.07
C PRO A 463 -15.61 3.80 16.11
N ALA A 464 -15.53 5.10 16.38
CA ALA A 464 -16.05 6.14 15.49
C ALA A 464 -15.30 6.19 14.15
N GLU A 465 -14.00 5.86 14.14
CA GLU A 465 -13.19 5.83 12.92
C GLU A 465 -13.35 4.52 12.12
N LEU A 466 -13.76 3.42 12.78
CA LEU A 466 -13.99 2.12 12.12
C LEU A 466 -15.30 2.06 11.32
N PHE A 467 -16.26 2.94 11.58
CA PHE A 467 -17.54 2.98 10.88
C PHE A 467 -17.52 3.73 9.55
N GLU A 468 -16.37 4.26 9.14
CA GLU A 468 -16.25 4.82 7.81
C GLU A 468 -16.42 3.71 6.75
N ARG A 469 -17.19 4.04 5.69
CA ARG A 469 -17.45 3.11 4.58
C ARG A 469 -16.17 2.58 3.94
N SER A 470 -15.09 3.33 3.94
CA SER A 470 -13.78 2.95 3.44
C SER A 470 -13.19 1.77 4.23
N GLU A 471 -13.23 1.83 5.57
CA GLU A 471 -12.72 0.76 6.44
C GLU A 471 -13.48 -0.56 6.25
N TYR A 472 -14.82 -0.47 6.15
CA TYR A 472 -15.63 -1.66 5.85
C TYR A 472 -15.26 -2.31 4.51
N LEU A 473 -15.02 -1.50 3.48
CA LEU A 473 -14.65 -1.99 2.14
C LEU A 473 -13.24 -2.55 2.12
N ASP A 474 -12.31 -1.97 2.88
CA ASP A 474 -10.94 -2.49 3.01
C ASP A 474 -10.95 -3.91 3.58
N GLY A 475 -11.71 -4.15 4.65
CA GLY A 475 -11.85 -5.47 5.26
C GLY A 475 -12.45 -6.53 4.33
N ARG A 476 -13.28 -6.15 3.35
CA ARG A 476 -13.84 -7.07 2.35
C ARG A 476 -12.82 -7.59 1.34
N SER A 477 -11.69 -6.92 1.19
CA SER A 477 -10.62 -7.31 0.25
C SER A 477 -9.51 -8.12 0.88
N GLY A 478 -9.75 -8.60 2.07
CA GLY A 478 -8.80 -9.28 2.91
C GLY A 478 -8.30 -8.38 4.05
N PRO A 479 -7.60 -8.95 5.04
CA PRO A 479 -7.18 -8.22 6.22
C PRO A 479 -6.24 -7.05 5.86
N VAL A 480 -6.36 -5.94 6.59
CA VAL A 480 -5.40 -4.85 6.62
C VAL A 480 -4.53 -4.96 7.87
N SER A 481 -3.39 -4.30 7.90
CA SER A 481 -2.51 -4.33 9.07
C SER A 481 -3.15 -3.63 10.26
N ASP A 482 -3.02 -4.18 11.47
CA ASP A 482 -3.45 -3.52 12.72
C ASP A 482 -2.76 -2.16 12.85
N ARG A 483 -1.44 -2.14 12.64
CA ARG A 483 -0.62 -0.94 12.59
C ARG A 483 -0.52 -0.44 11.16
N ARG A 484 -1.26 0.63 10.79
CA ARG A 484 -1.33 1.17 9.42
C ARG A 484 -1.35 2.69 9.31
N THR A 485 -1.15 3.39 10.44
CA THR A 485 -1.14 4.85 10.53
C THR A 485 0.07 5.39 11.28
N GLY A 486 0.30 6.70 11.21
CA GLY A 486 1.36 7.39 11.94
C GLY A 486 2.76 7.06 11.44
N PHE A 487 2.92 6.76 10.17
CA PHE A 487 4.22 6.55 9.53
C PHE A 487 4.77 7.84 8.94
N ALA A 488 6.09 8.00 8.93
CA ALA A 488 6.76 9.13 8.32
C ALA A 488 7.95 8.67 7.49
N GLY A 489 8.16 9.31 6.32
CA GLY A 489 9.27 8.98 5.43
C GLY A 489 9.13 7.61 4.77
N VAL A 490 7.89 7.15 4.54
CA VAL A 490 7.60 5.86 3.92
C VAL A 490 7.29 5.99 2.44
N VAL A 491 7.39 4.87 1.75
CA VAL A 491 7.04 4.73 0.33
C VAL A 491 5.65 4.11 0.26
N GLN A 492 4.74 4.70 -0.52
CA GLN A 492 3.44 4.11 -0.83
C GLN A 492 3.51 3.38 -2.18
N HIS A 493 2.99 2.16 -2.22
CA HIS A 493 2.91 1.33 -3.43
C HIS A 493 1.62 0.51 -3.42
N ASP A 494 1.23 -0.05 -4.57
CA ASP A 494 0.03 -0.86 -4.74
C ASP A 494 0.32 -2.37 -4.90
N VAL A 495 1.54 -2.82 -4.61
CA VAL A 495 1.83 -4.27 -4.54
C VAL A 495 0.91 -4.92 -3.52
N PRO A 496 0.14 -5.96 -3.92
CA PRO A 496 -0.71 -6.70 -2.98
C PRO A 496 0.13 -7.38 -1.88
N VAL A 497 -0.25 -7.15 -0.63
CA VAL A 497 0.44 -7.71 0.56
C VAL A 497 -0.62 -8.28 1.51
N ILE A 498 -0.30 -9.40 2.14
CA ILE A 498 -1.06 -9.93 3.26
C ILE A 498 -0.44 -9.38 4.56
N PRO A 499 -1.21 -8.92 5.56
CA PRO A 499 -0.66 -8.33 6.79
C PRO A 499 0.35 -9.22 7.51
N ASP A 500 0.14 -10.54 7.52
CA ASP A 500 1.05 -11.50 8.12
C ASP A 500 2.38 -11.64 7.36
N GLU A 501 2.40 -11.20 6.10
CA GLU A 501 3.58 -11.11 5.23
C GLU A 501 4.26 -9.74 5.30
N CYS A 502 3.75 -8.80 6.08
CA CYS A 502 4.42 -7.52 6.31
C CYS A 502 5.81 -7.75 6.90
N LEU A 503 6.77 -6.96 6.49
CA LEU A 503 8.18 -7.15 6.30
C LEU A 503 8.50 -7.98 5.03
N GLN A 504 7.67 -7.87 4.00
CA GLN A 504 7.95 -8.42 2.70
C GLN A 504 9.04 -7.60 2.00
N LEU A 505 10.05 -8.28 1.45
CA LEU A 505 11.09 -7.62 0.68
C LEU A 505 10.52 -7.09 -0.64
N LEU A 506 10.77 -5.80 -0.91
CA LEU A 506 10.50 -5.20 -2.22
C LEU A 506 11.75 -5.24 -3.08
N VAL A 507 11.57 -5.60 -4.33
CA VAL A 507 12.60 -5.59 -5.37
C VAL A 507 12.13 -4.79 -6.57
N ASP A 508 13.06 -4.25 -7.34
CA ASP A 508 12.76 -3.68 -8.65
C ASP A 508 12.55 -4.79 -9.71
N TRP A 509 12.32 -4.38 -10.95
CA TRP A 509 12.13 -5.30 -12.07
C TRP A 509 13.37 -6.16 -12.40
N GLN A 510 14.57 -5.77 -11.95
CA GLN A 510 15.81 -6.55 -12.08
C GLN A 510 16.00 -7.54 -10.93
N GLY A 511 15.15 -7.49 -9.90
CA GLY A 511 15.25 -8.30 -8.71
C GLY A 511 16.17 -7.70 -7.64
N LEU A 512 16.59 -6.43 -7.77
CA LEU A 512 17.43 -5.77 -6.78
C LEU A 512 16.59 -5.25 -5.61
N PRO A 513 17.00 -5.50 -4.36
CA PRO A 513 16.29 -5.05 -3.16
C PRO A 513 16.21 -3.53 -3.06
N VAL A 514 14.99 -2.99 -2.88
CA VAL A 514 14.71 -1.56 -2.83
C VAL A 514 14.01 -1.10 -1.54
N GLY A 515 13.50 -2.04 -0.71
CA GLY A 515 12.85 -1.71 0.55
C GLY A 515 12.18 -2.90 1.22
N LEU A 516 11.53 -2.64 2.36
CA LEU A 516 10.72 -3.60 3.11
C LEU A 516 9.31 -3.05 3.28
N THR A 517 8.29 -3.80 2.85
CA THR A 517 6.89 -3.47 3.11
C THR A 517 6.57 -3.73 4.57
N ILE A 518 6.08 -2.72 5.28
CA ILE A 518 5.80 -2.78 6.72
C ILE A 518 4.31 -2.85 7.04
N SER A 519 3.44 -2.41 6.13
CA SER A 519 2.02 -2.34 6.40
C SER A 519 1.20 -2.44 5.12
N ARG A 520 0.12 -3.22 5.16
CA ARG A 520 -1.00 -3.06 4.25
C ARG A 520 -1.91 -1.98 4.85
N ARG A 521 -1.82 -0.79 4.29
CA ARG A 521 -2.53 0.39 4.79
C ARG A 521 -4.03 0.30 4.52
N ALA A 522 -4.35 -0.09 3.30
CA ALA A 522 -5.70 -0.12 2.78
C ALA A 522 -5.82 -1.17 1.67
N ARG A 523 -7.01 -1.28 1.11
CA ARG A 523 -7.30 -2.14 -0.03
C ARG A 523 -6.38 -1.88 -1.21
N GLU A 524 -6.14 -0.61 -1.49
CA GLU A 524 -5.46 -0.11 -2.68
C GLU A 524 -4.00 0.27 -2.46
N SER A 525 -3.49 0.16 -1.23
CA SER A 525 -2.14 0.63 -0.95
C SER A 525 -1.46 -0.07 0.22
N SER A 526 -0.16 -0.20 0.09
CA SER A 526 0.77 -0.68 1.10
C SER A 526 1.86 0.35 1.36
N LEU A 527 2.51 0.25 2.51
CA LEU A 527 3.58 1.16 2.92
C LEU A 527 4.88 0.39 3.11
N ALA A 528 5.99 0.97 2.66
CA ALA A 528 7.31 0.38 2.77
C ALA A 528 8.35 1.37 3.29
N ILE A 529 9.40 0.84 3.93
CA ILE A 529 10.61 1.59 4.25
C ILE A 529 11.58 1.39 3.08
N SER A 530 12.13 2.48 2.55
CA SER A 530 13.12 2.40 1.47
C SER A 530 14.45 1.79 1.94
N ALA A 531 15.21 1.19 1.02
CA ALA A 531 16.55 0.67 1.28
C ALA A 531 17.46 1.71 1.96
N ARG A 532 17.42 2.96 1.49
CA ARG A 532 18.20 4.07 2.07
C ARG A 532 17.85 4.31 3.54
N ALA A 533 16.58 4.35 3.89
CA ALA A 533 16.15 4.55 5.28
C ALA A 533 16.55 3.38 6.18
N LEU A 534 16.48 2.14 5.67
CA LEU A 534 16.92 0.95 6.40
C LEU A 534 18.42 0.96 6.65
N GLN A 535 19.24 1.33 5.65
CA GLN A 535 20.69 1.49 5.80
C GLN A 535 21.05 2.57 6.82
N GLN A 536 20.36 3.72 6.79
CA GLN A 536 20.57 4.78 7.77
C GLN A 536 20.25 4.32 9.20
N LEU A 537 19.17 3.57 9.38
CA LEU A 537 18.80 3.00 10.69
C LEU A 537 19.81 1.96 11.17
N ALA A 538 20.32 1.12 10.27
CA ALA A 538 21.34 0.13 10.59
C ALA A 538 22.66 0.81 11.00
N ASN A 539 23.12 1.81 10.26
CA ASN A 539 24.37 2.52 10.52
C ASN A 539 24.31 3.36 11.81
N ALA A 540 23.20 4.08 12.04
CA ALA A 540 23.04 4.87 13.27
C ALA A 540 23.03 4.01 14.55
N GLY A 541 22.85 2.70 14.46
CA GLY A 541 22.98 1.75 15.56
C GLY A 541 24.43 1.46 15.94
N LEU A 542 25.37 1.67 15.03
CA LEU A 542 26.80 1.42 15.23
C LEU A 542 27.54 2.65 15.84
N ASP A 543 27.00 3.86 15.62
CA ASP A 543 27.61 5.13 16.08
C ASP A 543 27.22 5.53 17.52
N SER A 544 26.37 4.78 18.19
CA SER A 544 25.81 5.08 19.52
C SER A 544 26.31 4.15 20.64
N GLN A 545 27.47 3.50 20.47
CA GLN A 545 28.16 2.73 21.52
C GLN A 545 29.25 3.54 22.19
#